data_5015c65f8b684d028d90f1308754683d
#
_entry.id   5015c65f8b684d028d90f1308754683d
#
_cell.length_a   1.000
_cell.length_b   1.000
_cell.length_c   1.000
_cell.angle_alpha   90.00
_cell.angle_beta   90.00
_cell.angle_gamma   90.00
#
_symmetry.space_group_name_H-M   'P 1'
#
loop_
_entity.id
_entity.type
_entity.pdbx_description
1 polymer ?
#
loop_
_entity_poly.entity_id
_entity_poly.type
_entity_poly.pdbx_seq_one_letter_code
_entity_poly.pdbx_strand_id
1 'polypeptide(L)'
;MMASLRKLGGLLALMAPALAALAQTPLATYEGADRMERIVAAAKKEGTLTLYTTIAEKDLPTLIKPFEDKYGIKVKVWRAGTDKVLQRALAEAAANRNEVDAVHFGSPEMEALAREKVLQPVTSPVYKLLQPGSVPPHHQWAATLLSVWVQAYNTKVVKKEDLPKTYQDLLDPKWKGKLGIEAKNQDWFQSVVEIVGGGDKGLKFFSDLVAKNGISPRTGHTLLTNMVVSGEVPLALTVYNYMPEQAKKKGAPIDWFALEPAVARSNAIGVARKAPHPAAALLFHEFMLTDAQTLMVSLDYVPTNTSVPSPLKGVRIMLTDPIRSLDEAEKWSKLFDDTVIKKAGR
;
A
#
# COMPACT_ATOMS: atom_id res chain seq x y z
N MET A 1 -39.54 86.22 24.67
CA MET A 1 -40.17 85.51 23.57
C MET A 1 -39.10 84.92 22.67
N MET A 2 -38.74 83.70 22.89
CA MET A 2 -37.77 82.98 22.03
C MET A 2 -38.26 81.62 21.75
N ALA A 3 -38.50 81.30 20.43
CA ALA A 3 -38.96 80.07 19.93
C ALA A 3 -37.81 79.05 19.73
N SER A 4 -38.02 77.86 20.27
CA SER A 4 -37.04 76.78 20.22
C SER A 4 -37.33 75.94 18.96
N LEU A 5 -36.37 75.88 18.02
CA LEU A 5 -36.35 74.95 16.90
C LEU A 5 -35.80 73.61 17.35
N ARG A 6 -36.63 72.57 17.31
CA ARG A 6 -36.20 71.15 17.43
C ARG A 6 -35.71 70.63 16.06
N LYS A 7 -34.45 70.27 15.95
CA LYS A 7 -33.90 69.54 14.81
C LYS A 7 -34.18 68.02 14.99
N LEU A 8 -34.96 67.45 14.07
CA LEU A 8 -35.06 66.00 13.90
C LEU A 8 -33.85 65.51 13.11
N GLY A 9 -32.98 64.77 13.78
CA GLY A 9 -31.91 64.01 13.11
C GLY A 9 -32.41 62.63 12.74
N GLY A 10 -32.59 62.37 11.43
CA GLY A 10 -32.91 61.05 10.91
C GLY A 10 -31.69 60.16 10.91
N LEU A 11 -31.72 59.07 11.66
CA LEU A 11 -30.72 58.01 11.67
C LEU A 11 -30.97 57.10 10.47
N LEU A 12 -30.19 57.22 9.38
CA LEU A 12 -30.15 56.29 8.29
C LEU A 12 -29.33 55.06 8.75
N ALA A 13 -30.02 53.94 9.08
CA ALA A 13 -29.38 52.66 9.33
C ALA A 13 -28.94 52.08 7.99
N LEU A 14 -27.65 52.10 7.70
CA LEU A 14 -27.04 51.31 6.61
C LEU A 14 -27.14 49.83 6.96
N MET A 15 -28.10 49.10 6.37
CA MET A 15 -28.08 47.66 6.31
C MET A 15 -27.03 47.23 5.30
N ALA A 16 -25.83 46.87 5.76
CA ALA A 16 -24.88 46.13 4.96
C ALA A 16 -25.40 44.72 4.77
N PRO A 17 -25.55 44.18 3.52
CA PRO A 17 -25.88 42.78 3.33
C PRO A 17 -24.69 41.95 3.81
N ALA A 18 -24.90 41.19 4.88
CA ALA A 18 -24.00 40.10 5.25
C ALA A 18 -24.01 39.07 4.11
N LEU A 19 -23.04 39.14 3.19
CA LEU A 19 -22.74 38.03 2.30
C LEU A 19 -22.30 36.88 3.21
N ALA A 20 -23.22 35.95 3.47
CA ALA A 20 -22.89 34.65 4.00
C ALA A 20 -21.94 34.03 2.98
N ALA A 21 -20.63 34.03 3.30
CA ALA A 21 -19.64 33.22 2.61
C ALA A 21 -20.08 31.78 2.82
N LEU A 22 -20.78 31.21 1.83
CA LEU A 22 -21.01 29.79 1.76
C LEU A 22 -19.64 29.14 1.80
N ALA A 23 -19.28 28.53 2.93
CA ALA A 23 -18.05 27.77 3.06
C ALA A 23 -18.06 26.72 1.95
N GLN A 24 -17.21 26.91 0.93
CA GLN A 24 -17.10 25.95 -0.16
C GLN A 24 -16.67 24.62 0.42
N THR A 25 -17.41 23.55 0.11
CA THR A 25 -17.02 22.18 0.50
C THR A 25 -15.58 21.94 0.04
N PRO A 26 -14.69 21.46 0.93
CA PRO A 26 -13.31 21.16 0.55
C PRO A 26 -13.27 20.25 -0.67
N LEU A 27 -12.37 20.51 -1.62
CA LEU A 27 -12.28 19.77 -2.88
C LEU A 27 -12.11 18.26 -2.67
N ALA A 28 -11.44 17.85 -1.58
CA ALA A 28 -11.24 16.46 -1.20
C ALA A 28 -12.54 15.68 -0.96
N THR A 29 -13.59 16.36 -0.47
CA THR A 29 -14.89 15.76 -0.14
C THR A 29 -16.03 16.31 -1.01
N TYR A 30 -15.71 17.04 -2.06
CA TYR A 30 -16.70 17.56 -3.00
C TYR A 30 -17.21 16.43 -3.92
N GLU A 31 -18.53 16.27 -4.04
CA GLU A 31 -19.19 15.19 -4.80
C GLU A 31 -20.00 15.69 -6.03
N GLY A 32 -19.88 16.98 -6.38
CA GLY A 32 -20.56 17.53 -7.54
C GLY A 32 -20.09 16.91 -8.87
N ALA A 33 -20.95 16.96 -9.90
CA ALA A 33 -20.66 16.37 -11.21
C ALA A 33 -19.39 16.94 -11.88
N ASP A 34 -19.03 18.18 -11.56
CA ASP A 34 -17.85 18.88 -12.06
C ASP A 34 -16.57 18.66 -11.19
N ARG A 35 -16.62 17.69 -10.27
CA ARG A 35 -15.52 17.40 -9.32
C ARG A 35 -14.16 17.23 -10.03
N MET A 36 -14.10 16.40 -11.06
CA MET A 36 -12.83 16.15 -11.77
C MET A 36 -12.32 17.39 -12.51
N GLU A 37 -13.20 18.17 -13.13
CA GLU A 37 -12.83 19.43 -13.79
C GLU A 37 -12.23 20.42 -12.79
N ARG A 38 -12.82 20.57 -11.62
CA ARG A 38 -12.31 21.44 -10.55
C ARG A 38 -10.95 20.96 -10.04
N ILE A 39 -10.79 19.64 -9.81
CA ILE A 39 -9.52 19.06 -9.36
C ILE A 39 -8.44 19.34 -10.41
N VAL A 40 -8.69 19.03 -11.68
CA VAL A 40 -7.72 19.25 -12.78
C VAL A 40 -7.35 20.72 -12.91
N ALA A 41 -8.34 21.62 -12.89
CA ALA A 41 -8.10 23.06 -13.03
C ALA A 41 -7.26 23.62 -11.86
N ALA A 42 -7.52 23.17 -10.62
CA ALA A 42 -6.76 23.57 -9.45
C ALA A 42 -5.34 22.95 -9.46
N ALA A 43 -5.21 21.66 -9.75
CA ALA A 43 -3.95 20.95 -9.82
C ALA A 43 -2.99 21.52 -10.87
N LYS A 44 -3.51 21.94 -12.04
CA LYS A 44 -2.69 22.60 -13.07
C LYS A 44 -2.12 23.96 -12.60
N LYS A 45 -2.83 24.67 -11.73
CA LYS A 45 -2.31 25.93 -11.15
C LYS A 45 -1.20 25.66 -10.13
N GLU A 46 -1.26 24.54 -9.42
CA GLU A 46 -0.23 24.10 -8.48
C GLU A 46 1.02 23.59 -9.21
N GLY A 47 0.86 22.89 -10.34
CA GLY A 47 1.91 22.49 -11.29
C GLY A 47 2.89 21.44 -10.80
N THR A 48 2.85 21.04 -9.53
CA THR A 48 3.74 20.05 -8.94
C THR A 48 3.10 19.33 -7.77
N LEU A 49 3.61 18.15 -7.43
CA LEU A 49 3.31 17.46 -6.16
C LEU A 49 4.56 16.72 -5.66
N THR A 50 4.64 16.51 -4.34
CA THR A 50 5.67 15.70 -3.69
C THR A 50 5.05 14.38 -3.25
N LEU A 51 5.59 13.27 -3.77
CA LEU A 51 5.16 11.90 -3.46
C LEU A 51 6.21 11.21 -2.56
N TYR A 52 5.79 10.72 -1.40
CA TYR A 52 6.59 9.75 -0.62
C TYR A 52 6.10 8.34 -0.91
N THR A 53 7.01 7.42 -1.27
CA THR A 53 6.59 6.09 -1.72
C THR A 53 7.60 4.99 -1.43
N THR A 54 7.09 3.75 -1.39
CA THR A 54 7.88 2.51 -1.34
C THR A 54 7.91 1.76 -2.68
N ILE A 55 7.23 2.24 -3.71
CA ILE A 55 7.25 1.64 -5.06
C ILE A 55 8.71 1.46 -5.50
N ALA A 56 9.00 0.33 -6.16
CA ALA A 56 10.35 0.06 -6.66
C ALA A 56 10.79 1.15 -7.65
N GLU A 57 12.02 1.64 -7.49
CA GLU A 57 12.53 2.77 -8.28
C GLU A 57 12.41 2.53 -9.81
N LYS A 58 12.68 1.30 -10.24
CA LYS A 58 12.57 0.89 -11.66
C LYS A 58 11.15 0.95 -12.23
N ASP A 59 10.12 0.91 -11.38
CA ASP A 59 8.72 0.88 -11.77
C ASP A 59 8.07 2.28 -11.74
N LEU A 60 8.69 3.24 -11.03
CA LEU A 60 8.20 4.61 -10.91
C LEU A 60 8.00 5.33 -12.26
N PRO A 61 8.92 5.25 -13.24
CA PRO A 61 8.71 5.92 -14.51
C PRO A 61 7.43 5.49 -15.24
N THR A 62 7.07 4.21 -15.18
CA THR A 62 5.85 3.67 -15.81
C THR A 62 4.58 4.27 -15.21
N LEU A 63 4.59 4.60 -13.91
CA LEU A 63 3.41 5.17 -13.22
C LEU A 63 3.39 6.69 -13.26
N ILE A 64 4.56 7.35 -13.21
CA ILE A 64 4.64 8.80 -13.05
C ILE A 64 4.59 9.52 -14.41
N LYS A 65 5.37 9.03 -15.40
CA LYS A 65 5.43 9.72 -16.68
C LYS A 65 4.06 9.89 -17.37
N PRO A 66 3.17 8.89 -17.42
CA PRO A 66 1.83 9.07 -17.99
C PRO A 66 0.98 10.13 -17.27
N PHE A 67 1.13 10.26 -15.95
CA PHE A 67 0.49 11.32 -15.19
C PHE A 67 1.03 12.70 -15.56
N GLU A 68 2.36 12.86 -15.58
CA GLU A 68 3.01 14.11 -15.97
C GLU A 68 2.66 14.52 -17.40
N ASP A 69 2.70 13.57 -18.35
CA ASP A 69 2.37 13.82 -19.76
C ASP A 69 0.90 14.22 -19.94
N LYS A 70 -0.02 13.58 -19.20
CA LYS A 70 -1.46 13.84 -19.30
C LYS A 70 -1.87 15.19 -18.71
N TYR A 71 -1.29 15.55 -17.57
CA TYR A 71 -1.76 16.68 -16.78
C TYR A 71 -0.80 17.88 -16.75
N GLY A 72 0.46 17.71 -17.16
CA GLY A 72 1.48 18.76 -17.11
C GLY A 72 1.98 19.08 -15.70
N ILE A 73 1.76 18.17 -14.73
CA ILE A 73 2.10 18.36 -13.32
C ILE A 73 3.34 17.55 -13.00
N LYS A 74 4.36 18.17 -12.42
CA LYS A 74 5.61 17.49 -12.06
C LYS A 74 5.51 16.75 -10.74
N VAL A 75 5.95 15.48 -10.72
CA VAL A 75 5.97 14.64 -9.53
C VAL A 75 7.39 14.57 -8.96
N LYS A 76 7.59 15.18 -7.81
CA LYS A 76 8.82 15.07 -7.02
C LYS A 76 8.72 13.82 -6.14
N VAL A 77 9.56 12.83 -6.38
CA VAL A 77 9.53 11.56 -5.65
C VAL A 77 10.60 11.52 -4.58
N TRP A 78 10.19 11.19 -3.37
CA TRP A 78 11.10 10.69 -2.34
C TRP A 78 10.76 9.22 -2.06
N ARG A 79 11.70 8.34 -2.39
CA ARG A 79 11.54 6.88 -2.26
C ARG A 79 12.41 6.36 -1.14
N ALA A 80 11.80 5.57 -0.21
CA ALA A 80 12.53 4.89 0.86
C ALA A 80 11.84 3.56 1.21
N GLY A 81 12.39 2.82 2.17
CA GLY A 81 11.69 1.68 2.78
C GLY A 81 10.57 2.14 3.70
N THR A 82 9.63 1.24 3.99
CA THR A 82 8.38 1.50 4.72
C THR A 82 8.60 2.26 6.03
N ASP A 83 9.50 1.77 6.89
CA ASP A 83 9.80 2.40 8.19
C ASP A 83 10.27 3.86 8.03
N LYS A 84 11.13 4.12 7.04
CA LYS A 84 11.67 5.46 6.78
C LYS A 84 10.60 6.40 6.24
N VAL A 85 9.69 5.91 5.37
CA VAL A 85 8.57 6.72 4.87
C VAL A 85 7.66 7.11 6.02
N LEU A 86 7.27 6.14 6.85
CA LEU A 86 6.42 6.39 8.01
C LEU A 86 7.06 7.38 8.99
N GLN A 87 8.30 7.11 9.40
CA GLN A 87 9.03 7.96 10.35
C GLN A 87 9.18 9.40 9.85
N ARG A 88 9.52 9.58 8.56
CA ARG A 88 9.67 10.89 7.96
C ARG A 88 8.34 11.66 7.95
N ALA A 89 7.27 11.03 7.48
CA ALA A 89 5.95 11.66 7.42
C ALA A 89 5.45 12.09 8.82
N LEU A 90 5.63 11.22 9.83
CA LEU A 90 5.29 11.54 11.23
C LEU A 90 6.15 12.65 11.81
N ALA A 91 7.47 12.62 11.59
CA ALA A 91 8.38 13.63 12.11
C ALA A 91 8.13 15.02 11.49
N GLU A 92 7.85 15.08 10.19
CA GLU A 92 7.50 16.33 9.51
C GLU A 92 6.16 16.89 10.00
N ALA A 93 5.15 16.02 10.17
CA ALA A 93 3.85 16.42 10.71
C ALA A 93 3.97 16.96 12.15
N ALA A 94 4.72 16.28 13.03
CA ALA A 94 4.97 16.72 14.40
C ALA A 94 5.71 18.04 14.45
N ALA A 95 6.66 18.29 13.55
CA ALA A 95 7.39 19.53 13.42
C ALA A 95 6.61 20.63 12.66
N ASN A 96 5.35 20.37 12.27
CA ASN A 96 4.54 21.25 11.41
C ASN A 96 5.23 21.64 10.09
N ARG A 97 6.10 20.78 9.58
CA ARG A 97 6.72 20.90 8.25
C ARG A 97 5.88 20.09 7.26
N ASN A 98 5.23 20.78 6.35
CA ASN A 98 4.31 20.16 5.40
C ASN A 98 5.02 20.10 4.03
N GLU A 99 5.83 19.07 3.82
CA GLU A 99 6.61 18.91 2.58
C GLU A 99 5.95 17.89 1.63
N VAL A 100 5.19 16.93 2.16
CA VAL A 100 4.58 15.87 1.39
C VAL A 100 3.14 16.22 0.99
N ASP A 101 2.78 15.90 -0.23
CA ASP A 101 1.43 16.07 -0.77
C ASP A 101 0.65 14.76 -0.75
N ALA A 102 1.27 13.67 -1.22
CA ALA A 102 0.69 12.33 -1.24
C ALA A 102 1.68 11.29 -0.72
N VAL A 103 1.16 10.29 -0.04
CA VAL A 103 1.95 9.15 0.48
C VAL A 103 1.41 7.87 -0.14
N HIS A 104 2.31 6.97 -0.58
CA HIS A 104 1.95 5.67 -1.13
C HIS A 104 2.85 4.57 -0.56
N PHE A 105 2.29 3.69 0.29
CA PHE A 105 2.99 2.55 0.89
C PHE A 105 1.99 1.57 1.53
N GLY A 106 2.45 0.66 2.41
CA GLY A 106 1.62 -0.37 3.01
C GLY A 106 0.43 0.17 3.81
N SER A 107 -0.70 -0.51 3.73
CA SER A 107 -1.93 -0.06 4.40
C SER A 107 -1.88 -0.06 5.93
N PRO A 108 -1.16 -0.95 6.63
CA PRO A 108 -1.00 -0.80 8.09
C PRO A 108 -0.31 0.52 8.48
N GLU A 109 0.69 0.92 7.74
CA GLU A 109 1.40 2.18 7.98
C GLU A 109 0.58 3.40 7.54
N MET A 110 -0.28 3.26 6.51
CA MET A 110 -1.27 4.28 6.17
C MET A 110 -2.27 4.46 7.30
N GLU A 111 -2.70 3.38 7.94
CA GLU A 111 -3.56 3.44 9.13
C GLU A 111 -2.86 4.17 10.29
N ALA A 112 -1.57 3.95 10.49
CA ALA A 112 -0.80 4.70 11.49
C ALA A 112 -0.80 6.21 11.19
N LEU A 113 -0.58 6.62 9.94
CA LEU A 113 -0.67 8.04 9.54
C LEU A 113 -2.08 8.61 9.72
N ALA A 114 -3.12 7.81 9.46
CA ALA A 114 -4.50 8.22 9.64
C ALA A 114 -4.84 8.48 11.11
N ARG A 115 -4.41 7.60 12.03
CA ARG A 115 -4.57 7.75 13.49
C ARG A 115 -3.86 9.00 14.02
N GLU A 116 -2.69 9.31 13.50
CA GLU A 116 -1.93 10.52 13.82
C GLU A 116 -2.44 11.78 13.08
N LYS A 117 -3.58 11.67 12.38
CA LYS A 117 -4.23 12.77 11.66
C LYS A 117 -3.34 13.45 10.60
N VAL A 118 -2.38 12.72 10.06
CA VAL A 118 -1.49 13.20 8.99
C VAL A 118 -2.22 13.22 7.65
N LEU A 119 -3.18 12.32 7.45
CA LEU A 119 -3.96 12.21 6.22
C LEU A 119 -5.31 12.92 6.34
N GLN A 120 -5.88 13.35 5.21
CA GLN A 120 -7.23 13.89 5.13
C GLN A 120 -8.21 12.90 4.51
N PRO A 121 -9.51 12.95 4.89
CA PRO A 121 -10.53 12.17 4.20
C PRO A 121 -10.67 12.62 2.74
N VAL A 122 -10.84 11.65 1.84
CA VAL A 122 -11.14 11.88 0.43
C VAL A 122 -12.42 11.13 0.08
N THR A 123 -13.34 11.80 -0.61
CA THR A 123 -14.50 11.15 -1.21
C THR A 123 -14.29 11.05 -2.72
N SER A 124 -14.40 9.82 -3.25
CA SER A 124 -14.26 9.59 -4.68
C SER A 124 -15.28 8.59 -5.20
N PRO A 125 -15.92 8.85 -6.34
CA PRO A 125 -16.85 7.91 -6.97
C PRO A 125 -16.15 6.60 -7.39
N VAL A 126 -14.82 6.61 -7.59
CA VAL A 126 -14.03 5.43 -7.97
C VAL A 126 -14.00 4.37 -6.87
N TYR A 127 -14.26 4.73 -5.63
CA TYR A 127 -14.26 3.77 -4.50
C TYR A 127 -15.25 2.62 -4.70
N LYS A 128 -16.35 2.85 -5.44
CA LYS A 128 -17.34 1.82 -5.79
C LYS A 128 -16.80 0.75 -6.75
N LEU A 129 -15.69 1.03 -7.42
CA LEU A 129 -15.03 0.11 -8.35
C LEU A 129 -13.88 -0.66 -7.69
N LEU A 130 -13.53 -0.34 -6.45
CA LEU A 130 -12.44 -1.02 -5.75
C LEU A 130 -12.92 -2.31 -5.08
N GLN A 131 -12.01 -3.24 -4.89
CA GLN A 131 -12.27 -4.49 -4.16
C GLN A 131 -12.75 -4.16 -2.73
N PRO A 132 -13.64 -4.99 -2.15
CA PRO A 132 -14.05 -4.85 -0.75
C PRO A 132 -12.84 -4.78 0.19
N GLY A 133 -12.88 -3.88 1.18
CA GLY A 133 -11.79 -3.64 2.12
C GLY A 133 -10.67 -2.72 1.60
N SER A 134 -10.77 -2.23 0.35
CA SER A 134 -9.76 -1.30 -0.20
C SER A 134 -9.86 0.12 0.36
N VAL A 135 -10.96 0.50 0.95
CA VAL A 135 -11.19 1.84 1.53
C VAL A 135 -11.74 1.68 2.95
N PRO A 136 -11.04 2.17 3.97
CA PRO A 136 -11.56 2.13 5.34
C PRO A 136 -12.70 3.13 5.54
N PRO A 137 -13.54 2.95 6.58
CA PRO A 137 -14.69 3.83 6.85
C PRO A 137 -14.33 5.31 7.03
N HIS A 138 -13.10 5.63 7.46
CA HIS A 138 -12.64 7.01 7.64
C HIS A 138 -12.16 7.68 6.36
N HIS A 139 -12.05 6.95 5.22
CA HIS A 139 -11.70 7.45 3.90
C HIS A 139 -10.38 8.24 3.79
N GLN A 140 -9.43 8.04 4.72
CA GLN A 140 -8.16 8.78 4.71
C GLN A 140 -7.10 8.15 3.81
N TRP A 141 -7.33 6.91 3.36
CA TRP A 141 -6.52 6.24 2.37
C TRP A 141 -7.37 5.28 1.52
N ALA A 142 -6.87 4.92 0.35
CA ALA A 142 -7.47 3.93 -0.52
C ALA A 142 -6.39 3.00 -1.09
N ALA A 143 -6.62 1.69 -1.06
CA ALA A 143 -5.71 0.70 -1.61
C ALA A 143 -5.67 0.81 -3.14
N THR A 144 -4.45 0.80 -3.69
CA THR A 144 -4.19 0.90 -5.14
C THR A 144 -3.76 -0.42 -5.74
N LEU A 145 -3.04 -1.24 -4.97
CA LEU A 145 -2.55 -2.54 -5.41
C LEU A 145 -2.45 -3.53 -4.25
N LEU A 146 -2.44 -4.81 -4.58
CA LEU A 146 -2.14 -5.88 -3.65
C LEU A 146 -0.72 -6.41 -3.91
N SER A 147 0.04 -6.56 -2.85
CA SER A 147 1.28 -7.33 -2.82
C SER A 147 0.93 -8.74 -2.34
N VAL A 148 0.90 -9.69 -3.24
CA VAL A 148 0.52 -11.08 -2.95
C VAL A 148 1.76 -11.91 -2.71
N TRP A 149 1.90 -12.52 -1.53
CA TRP A 149 2.98 -13.45 -1.26
C TRP A 149 2.73 -14.76 -2.00
N VAL A 150 3.72 -15.12 -2.79
CA VAL A 150 3.77 -16.39 -3.52
C VAL A 150 5.05 -17.14 -3.16
N GLN A 151 5.09 -18.43 -3.48
CA GLN A 151 6.28 -19.25 -3.38
C GLN A 151 7.01 -19.23 -4.72
N ALA A 152 8.31 -18.90 -4.70
CA ALA A 152 9.15 -18.90 -5.90
C ALA A 152 10.21 -19.98 -5.83
N TYR A 153 10.49 -20.64 -6.94
CA TYR A 153 11.47 -21.73 -7.00
C TYR A 153 12.41 -21.59 -8.19
N ASN A 154 13.60 -22.10 -8.05
CA ASN A 154 14.57 -22.21 -9.15
C ASN A 154 14.21 -23.40 -10.03
N THR A 155 13.89 -23.16 -11.30
CA THR A 155 13.42 -24.18 -12.25
C THR A 155 14.51 -25.19 -12.69
N LYS A 156 15.79 -24.91 -12.42
CA LYS A 156 16.91 -25.84 -12.65
C LYS A 156 17.17 -26.75 -11.47
N VAL A 157 16.71 -26.37 -10.25
CA VAL A 157 16.98 -27.09 -8.99
C VAL A 157 15.76 -27.86 -8.49
N VAL A 158 14.57 -27.27 -8.67
CA VAL A 158 13.28 -27.87 -8.23
C VAL A 158 12.41 -28.14 -9.44
N LYS A 159 11.91 -29.36 -9.55
CA LYS A 159 10.98 -29.74 -10.61
C LYS A 159 9.55 -29.32 -10.25
N LYS A 160 8.76 -28.95 -11.24
CA LYS A 160 7.38 -28.48 -11.05
C LYS A 160 6.48 -29.54 -10.42
N GLU A 161 6.67 -30.79 -10.76
CA GLU A 161 5.92 -31.93 -10.21
C GLU A 161 6.19 -32.19 -8.73
N ASP A 162 7.33 -31.73 -8.21
CA ASP A 162 7.72 -31.90 -6.81
C ASP A 162 7.20 -30.79 -5.89
N LEU A 163 6.60 -29.74 -6.45
CA LEU A 163 6.16 -28.57 -5.67
C LEU A 163 5.12 -28.93 -4.61
N PRO A 164 5.14 -28.30 -3.44
CA PRO A 164 4.14 -28.49 -2.40
C PRO A 164 2.79 -27.95 -2.89
N LYS A 165 1.71 -28.66 -2.60
CA LYS A 165 0.33 -28.28 -2.96
C LYS A 165 -0.41 -27.62 -1.80
N THR A 166 0.06 -27.87 -0.58
CA THR A 166 -0.48 -27.32 0.67
C THR A 166 0.65 -26.82 1.56
N TYR A 167 0.33 -26.00 2.55
CA TYR A 167 1.31 -25.58 3.55
C TYR A 167 1.88 -26.79 4.32
N GLN A 168 1.09 -27.83 4.54
CA GLN A 168 1.53 -29.05 5.26
C GLN A 168 2.61 -29.83 4.48
N ASP A 169 2.59 -29.77 3.14
CA ASP A 169 3.58 -30.44 2.31
C ASP A 169 5.00 -29.86 2.47
N LEU A 170 5.10 -28.63 3.03
CA LEU A 170 6.39 -28.04 3.39
C LEU A 170 7.11 -28.80 4.51
N LEU A 171 6.40 -29.62 5.29
CA LEU A 171 6.99 -30.48 6.33
C LEU A 171 7.67 -31.74 5.78
N ASP A 172 7.52 -32.03 4.48
CA ASP A 172 8.19 -33.16 3.83
C ASP A 172 9.72 -32.98 3.93
N PRO A 173 10.48 -34.03 4.38
CA PRO A 173 11.95 -33.99 4.48
C PRO A 173 12.68 -33.65 3.17
N LYS A 174 12.05 -33.80 2.01
CA LYS A 174 12.65 -33.41 0.71
C LYS A 174 12.99 -31.91 0.64
N TRP A 175 12.37 -31.09 1.49
CA TRP A 175 12.61 -29.65 1.59
C TRP A 175 13.75 -29.25 2.54
N LYS A 176 14.41 -30.22 3.17
CA LYS A 176 15.50 -29.95 4.12
C LYS A 176 16.62 -29.15 3.47
N GLY A 177 16.94 -27.97 4.06
CA GLY A 177 17.98 -27.07 3.58
C GLY A 177 17.62 -26.27 2.30
N LYS A 178 16.38 -26.35 1.83
CA LYS A 178 15.95 -25.73 0.55
C LYS A 178 15.06 -24.50 0.71
N LEU A 179 14.59 -24.20 1.91
CA LEU A 179 13.60 -23.17 2.15
C LEU A 179 14.23 -21.83 2.52
N GLY A 180 13.76 -20.75 1.90
CA GLY A 180 14.08 -19.37 2.27
C GLY A 180 12.86 -18.55 2.61
N ILE A 181 13.02 -17.57 3.48
CA ILE A 181 11.94 -16.66 3.90
C ILE A 181 12.47 -15.22 4.04
N GLU A 182 11.62 -14.24 3.77
CA GLU A 182 11.95 -12.86 4.10
C GLU A 182 11.75 -12.62 5.60
N ALA A 183 12.74 -12.01 6.24
CA ALA A 183 12.87 -11.99 7.70
C ALA A 183 11.94 -11.01 8.44
N LYS A 184 11.17 -10.19 7.71
CA LYS A 184 10.22 -9.20 8.26
C LYS A 184 8.79 -9.43 7.81
N ASN A 185 8.42 -10.67 7.47
CA ASN A 185 7.09 -11.02 6.98
C ASN A 185 6.17 -11.55 8.10
N GLN A 186 6.10 -10.83 9.22
CA GLN A 186 5.20 -11.17 10.34
C GLN A 186 3.72 -11.22 9.93
N ASP A 187 3.28 -10.38 8.98
CA ASP A 187 1.89 -10.38 8.49
C ASP A 187 1.55 -11.69 7.75
N TRP A 188 2.48 -12.17 6.91
CA TRP A 188 2.35 -13.47 6.25
C TRP A 188 2.39 -14.61 7.26
N PHE A 189 3.34 -14.55 8.20
CA PHE A 189 3.46 -15.56 9.26
C PHE A 189 2.17 -15.65 10.09
N GLN A 190 1.63 -14.52 10.56
CA GLN A 190 0.35 -14.44 11.27
C GLN A 190 -0.76 -15.13 10.49
N SER A 191 -0.89 -14.76 9.22
CA SER A 191 -1.95 -15.29 8.35
C SER A 191 -1.81 -16.79 8.13
N VAL A 192 -0.59 -17.29 7.91
CA VAL A 192 -0.37 -18.74 7.72
C VAL A 192 -0.57 -19.50 9.03
N VAL A 193 -0.19 -18.95 10.18
CA VAL A 193 -0.53 -19.53 11.50
C VAL A 193 -2.04 -19.79 11.59
N GLU A 194 -2.86 -18.83 11.16
CA GLU A 194 -4.34 -18.98 11.17
C GLU A 194 -4.82 -20.01 10.15
N ILE A 195 -4.28 -19.99 8.93
CA ILE A 195 -4.62 -20.93 7.86
C ILE A 195 -4.37 -22.39 8.26
N VAL A 196 -3.27 -22.66 8.95
CA VAL A 196 -2.86 -24.04 9.28
C VAL A 196 -3.44 -24.54 10.61
N GLY A 197 -4.34 -23.76 11.23
CA GLY A 197 -5.14 -24.22 12.37
C GLY A 197 -5.18 -23.27 13.58
N GLY A 198 -4.55 -22.11 13.49
CA GLY A 198 -4.58 -21.05 14.50
C GLY A 198 -3.78 -21.35 15.77
N GLY A 199 -3.58 -20.35 16.61
CA GLY A 199 -2.99 -20.46 17.94
C GLY A 199 -1.75 -21.35 18.01
N ASP A 200 -1.70 -22.20 19.06
CA ASP A 200 -0.57 -23.10 19.30
C ASP A 200 -0.34 -24.11 18.15
N LYS A 201 -1.41 -24.54 17.48
CA LYS A 201 -1.29 -25.47 16.35
C LYS A 201 -0.56 -24.83 15.17
N GLY A 202 -0.89 -23.59 14.84
CA GLY A 202 -0.22 -22.86 13.78
C GLY A 202 1.24 -22.52 14.13
N LEU A 203 1.50 -22.12 15.38
CA LEU A 203 2.88 -21.89 15.86
C LEU A 203 3.70 -23.17 15.85
N LYS A 204 3.08 -24.31 16.23
CA LYS A 204 3.73 -25.62 16.16
C LYS A 204 4.11 -26.01 14.74
N PHE A 205 3.24 -25.72 13.74
CA PHE A 205 3.57 -25.96 12.34
C PHE A 205 4.89 -25.30 11.94
N PHE A 206 5.10 -24.03 12.26
CA PHE A 206 6.34 -23.34 11.95
C PHE A 206 7.53 -23.85 12.77
N SER A 207 7.32 -24.19 14.04
CA SER A 207 8.37 -24.79 14.87
C SER A 207 8.83 -26.13 14.29
N ASP A 208 7.89 -26.98 13.86
CA ASP A 208 8.18 -28.26 13.23
C ASP A 208 8.90 -28.05 11.87
N LEU A 209 8.47 -27.08 11.08
CA LEU A 209 9.06 -26.74 9.79
C LEU A 209 10.54 -26.35 9.93
N VAL A 210 10.83 -25.46 10.88
CA VAL A 210 12.21 -25.06 11.17
C VAL A 210 13.03 -26.23 11.69
N ALA A 211 12.49 -27.02 12.63
CA ALA A 211 13.21 -28.15 13.24
C ALA A 211 13.52 -29.28 12.24
N LYS A 212 12.58 -29.58 11.34
CA LYS A 212 12.72 -30.67 10.36
C LYS A 212 13.53 -30.27 9.14
N ASN A 213 13.22 -29.11 8.55
CA ASN A 213 13.72 -28.74 7.24
C ASN A 213 14.70 -27.57 7.27
N GLY A 214 14.70 -26.78 8.34
CA GLY A 214 15.41 -25.51 8.39
C GLY A 214 14.77 -24.47 7.47
N ILE A 215 14.99 -23.21 7.76
CA ILE A 215 14.59 -22.09 6.90
C ILE A 215 15.75 -21.10 6.88
N SER A 216 16.04 -20.51 5.72
CA SER A 216 17.09 -19.50 5.55
C SER A 216 16.45 -18.10 5.53
N PRO A 217 16.51 -17.32 6.62
CA PRO A 217 15.98 -15.96 6.63
C PRO A 217 16.86 -15.01 5.81
N ARG A 218 16.24 -14.12 5.05
CA ARG A 218 16.91 -13.07 4.27
C ARG A 218 16.20 -11.76 4.44
N THR A 219 16.93 -10.66 4.54
CA THR A 219 16.33 -9.33 4.65
C THR A 219 16.18 -8.71 3.27
N GLY A 220 14.94 -8.53 2.83
CA GLY A 220 14.58 -7.93 1.56
C GLY A 220 14.13 -8.94 0.51
N HIS A 221 12.91 -8.73 -0.01
CA HIS A 221 12.33 -9.57 -1.06
C HIS A 221 13.16 -9.64 -2.34
N THR A 222 13.81 -8.52 -2.73
CA THR A 222 14.69 -8.48 -3.90
C THR A 222 15.90 -9.41 -3.72
N LEU A 223 16.54 -9.40 -2.53
CA LEU A 223 17.63 -10.29 -2.24
C LEU A 223 17.16 -11.76 -2.30
N LEU A 224 16.07 -12.08 -1.63
CA LEU A 224 15.53 -13.44 -1.61
C LEU A 224 15.19 -13.94 -3.03
N THR A 225 14.56 -13.09 -3.87
CA THR A 225 14.27 -13.42 -5.26
C THR A 225 15.55 -13.69 -6.07
N ASN A 226 16.60 -12.87 -5.91
CA ASN A 226 17.88 -13.07 -6.58
C ASN A 226 18.57 -14.37 -6.13
N MET A 227 18.44 -14.76 -4.87
CA MET A 227 18.97 -16.02 -4.34
C MET A 227 18.20 -17.24 -4.89
N VAL A 228 16.90 -17.07 -5.21
CA VAL A 228 16.17 -18.11 -5.96
C VAL A 228 16.69 -18.19 -7.39
N VAL A 229 16.90 -17.06 -8.07
CA VAL A 229 17.45 -17.04 -9.44
C VAL A 229 18.84 -17.70 -9.49
N SER A 230 19.71 -17.45 -8.53
CA SER A 230 21.05 -18.08 -8.44
C SER A 230 21.02 -19.57 -8.08
N GLY A 231 19.92 -20.06 -7.48
CA GLY A 231 19.78 -21.41 -6.96
C GLY A 231 20.32 -21.60 -5.53
N GLU A 232 20.82 -20.53 -4.89
CA GLU A 232 21.27 -20.58 -3.48
C GLU A 232 20.10 -20.86 -2.53
N VAL A 233 18.91 -20.36 -2.85
CA VAL A 233 17.65 -20.72 -2.20
C VAL A 233 16.77 -21.44 -3.23
N PRO A 234 16.65 -22.77 -3.16
CA PRO A 234 15.84 -23.55 -4.11
C PRO A 234 14.36 -23.15 -4.13
N LEU A 235 13.77 -22.86 -2.98
CA LEU A 235 12.37 -22.49 -2.79
C LEU A 235 12.23 -21.36 -1.77
N ALA A 236 11.80 -20.18 -2.20
CA ALA A 236 11.42 -19.09 -1.31
C ALA A 236 9.94 -19.19 -0.94
N LEU A 237 9.62 -19.00 0.35
CA LEU A 237 8.26 -19.06 0.88
C LEU A 237 7.51 -17.72 0.72
N THR A 238 8.24 -16.61 0.68
CA THR A 238 7.65 -15.27 0.73
C THR A 238 8.36 -14.30 -0.23
N VAL A 239 7.90 -14.26 -1.47
CA VAL A 239 8.21 -13.18 -2.41
C VAL A 239 6.91 -12.60 -2.94
N TYR A 240 6.91 -11.34 -3.40
CA TYR A 240 5.73 -10.79 -4.04
C TYR A 240 5.61 -11.28 -5.48
N ASN A 241 4.39 -11.62 -5.90
CA ASN A 241 4.07 -12.25 -7.18
C ASN A 241 4.75 -11.61 -8.41
N TYR A 242 4.86 -10.29 -8.46
CA TYR A 242 5.46 -9.58 -9.58
C TYR A 242 6.98 -9.77 -9.68
N MET A 243 7.67 -10.09 -8.58
CA MET A 243 9.13 -10.23 -8.58
C MET A 243 9.62 -11.44 -9.38
N PRO A 244 9.17 -12.67 -9.10
CA PRO A 244 9.53 -13.82 -9.90
C PRO A 244 8.97 -13.74 -11.33
N GLU A 245 7.78 -13.16 -11.54
CA GLU A 245 7.21 -13.01 -12.87
C GLU A 245 8.06 -12.08 -13.74
N GLN A 246 8.47 -10.93 -13.22
CA GLN A 246 9.38 -10.01 -13.93
C GLN A 246 10.75 -10.63 -14.20
N ALA A 247 11.29 -11.43 -13.28
CA ALA A 247 12.55 -12.13 -13.49
C ALA A 247 12.42 -13.24 -14.55
N LYS A 248 11.33 -14.02 -14.51
CA LYS A 248 10.99 -15.05 -15.51
C LYS A 248 10.86 -14.45 -16.91
N LYS A 249 10.16 -13.34 -17.07
CA LYS A 249 10.03 -12.61 -18.35
C LYS A 249 11.38 -12.16 -18.93
N LYS A 250 12.38 -11.97 -18.08
CA LYS A 250 13.76 -11.66 -18.47
C LYS A 250 14.63 -12.89 -18.73
N GLY A 251 14.05 -14.09 -18.71
CA GLY A 251 14.75 -15.36 -18.97
C GLY A 251 15.47 -15.95 -17.76
N ALA A 252 15.25 -15.44 -16.55
CA ALA A 252 15.85 -16.03 -15.34
C ALA A 252 15.25 -17.44 -15.06
N PRO A 253 16.04 -18.37 -14.49
CA PRO A 253 15.57 -19.72 -14.15
C PRO A 253 14.73 -19.75 -12.89
N ILE A 254 13.63 -19.03 -12.88
CA ILE A 254 12.70 -18.88 -11.76
C ILE A 254 11.26 -19.01 -12.26
N ASP A 255 10.43 -19.66 -11.45
CA ASP A 255 8.99 -19.64 -11.62
C ASP A 255 8.33 -19.57 -10.22
N TRP A 256 7.02 -19.46 -10.16
CA TRP A 256 6.27 -19.31 -8.92
C TRP A 256 4.95 -20.09 -8.94
N PHE A 257 4.43 -20.33 -7.77
CA PHE A 257 3.11 -20.89 -7.51
C PHE A 257 2.53 -20.29 -6.24
N ALA A 258 1.26 -20.48 -5.99
CA ALA A 258 0.59 -20.03 -4.78
C ALA A 258 0.12 -21.21 -3.93
N LEU A 259 0.52 -21.26 -2.66
CA LEU A 259 -0.17 -22.07 -1.66
C LEU A 259 -1.43 -21.34 -1.24
N GLU A 260 -2.58 -21.99 -1.36
CA GLU A 260 -3.87 -21.33 -1.18
C GLU A 260 -4.48 -21.54 0.23
N PRO A 261 -5.15 -20.51 0.77
CA PRO A 261 -5.27 -19.17 0.21
C PRO A 261 -3.91 -18.44 0.18
N ALA A 262 -3.62 -17.75 -0.93
CA ALA A 262 -2.44 -16.87 -1.00
C ALA A 262 -2.68 -15.63 -0.15
N VAL A 263 -1.74 -15.31 0.73
CA VAL A 263 -1.85 -14.13 1.59
C VAL A 263 -1.44 -12.88 0.81
N ALA A 264 -2.18 -11.79 1.00
CA ALA A 264 -1.86 -10.51 0.39
C ALA A 264 -2.00 -9.36 1.39
N ARG A 265 -1.16 -8.33 1.21
CA ARG A 265 -1.34 -7.03 1.85
C ARG A 265 -1.62 -5.95 0.80
N SER A 266 -2.38 -4.95 1.15
CA SER A 266 -2.58 -3.81 0.27
C SER A 266 -1.49 -2.75 0.45
N ASN A 267 -1.18 -2.06 -0.65
CA ASN A 267 -0.52 -0.77 -0.63
C ASN A 267 -1.54 0.28 -1.01
N ALA A 268 -1.49 1.41 -0.37
CA ALA A 268 -2.52 2.43 -0.45
C ALA A 268 -1.94 3.81 -0.71
N ILE A 269 -2.78 4.70 -1.21
CA ILE A 269 -2.48 6.11 -1.38
C ILE A 269 -3.32 6.94 -0.40
N GLY A 270 -2.70 7.95 0.20
CA GLY A 270 -3.36 8.94 1.04
C GLY A 270 -2.89 10.35 0.69
N VAL A 271 -3.77 11.32 0.86
CA VAL A 271 -3.47 12.74 0.67
C VAL A 271 -3.15 13.37 2.01
N ALA A 272 -2.02 14.06 2.11
CA ALA A 272 -1.64 14.74 3.35
C ALA A 272 -2.67 15.82 3.71
N ARG A 273 -3.00 15.92 5.01
CA ARG A 273 -3.99 16.89 5.52
C ARG A 273 -3.57 18.34 5.28
N LYS A 274 -2.28 18.59 5.32
CA LYS A 274 -1.68 19.92 5.10
C LYS A 274 -0.79 19.90 3.85
N ALA A 275 -1.22 19.18 2.81
CA ALA A 275 -0.50 19.14 1.54
C ALA A 275 -0.25 20.55 1.00
N PRO A 276 0.99 20.89 0.61
CA PRO A 276 1.30 22.17 -0.08
C PRO A 276 0.56 22.30 -1.42
N HIS A 277 0.33 21.16 -2.11
CA HIS A 277 -0.34 21.09 -3.42
C HIS A 277 -1.53 20.12 -3.34
N PRO A 278 -2.62 20.48 -2.61
CA PRO A 278 -3.69 19.53 -2.28
C PRO A 278 -4.49 19.07 -3.51
N ALA A 279 -4.67 19.92 -4.53
CA ALA A 279 -5.39 19.53 -5.72
C ALA A 279 -4.57 18.61 -6.63
N ALA A 280 -3.26 18.82 -6.74
CA ALA A 280 -2.35 17.92 -7.46
C ALA A 280 -2.27 16.55 -6.78
N ALA A 281 -2.26 16.53 -5.43
CA ALA A 281 -2.32 15.28 -4.66
C ALA A 281 -3.64 14.54 -4.86
N LEU A 282 -4.78 15.23 -4.86
CA LEU A 282 -6.10 14.65 -5.15
C LEU A 282 -6.15 14.10 -6.58
N LEU A 283 -5.62 14.83 -7.56
CA LEU A 283 -5.58 14.38 -8.94
C LEU A 283 -4.71 13.11 -9.09
N PHE A 284 -3.58 13.07 -8.40
CA PHE A 284 -2.72 11.88 -8.40
C PHE A 284 -3.38 10.70 -7.68
N HIS A 285 -4.11 10.95 -6.59
CA HIS A 285 -4.93 9.94 -5.91
C HIS A 285 -5.95 9.31 -6.87
N GLU A 286 -6.72 10.13 -7.60
CA GLU A 286 -7.69 9.63 -8.60
C GLU A 286 -6.99 8.84 -9.71
N PHE A 287 -5.88 9.34 -10.23
CA PHE A 287 -5.09 8.67 -11.26
C PHE A 287 -4.59 7.29 -10.80
N MET A 288 -4.10 7.17 -9.58
CA MET A 288 -3.61 5.90 -9.03
C MET A 288 -4.72 4.85 -8.86
N LEU A 289 -5.98 5.27 -8.74
CA LEU A 289 -7.14 4.38 -8.61
C LEU A 289 -7.86 4.13 -9.95
N THR A 290 -7.47 4.81 -11.03
CA THR A 290 -8.06 4.71 -12.36
C THR A 290 -7.04 4.33 -13.42
N ASP A 291 -6.47 5.30 -14.12
CA ASP A 291 -5.55 5.09 -15.26
C ASP A 291 -4.32 4.25 -14.88
N ALA A 292 -3.76 4.50 -13.69
CA ALA A 292 -2.59 3.78 -13.21
C ALA A 292 -2.84 2.28 -12.98
N GLN A 293 -4.09 1.86 -12.81
CA GLN A 293 -4.41 0.45 -12.54
C GLN A 293 -4.01 -0.46 -13.70
N THR A 294 -4.23 -0.03 -14.95
CA THR A 294 -3.75 -0.76 -16.14
C THR A 294 -2.22 -0.74 -16.23
N LEU A 295 -1.59 0.38 -15.88
CA LEU A 295 -0.12 0.49 -15.83
C LEU A 295 0.46 -0.44 -14.75
N MET A 296 -0.20 -0.55 -13.59
CA MET A 296 0.20 -1.50 -12.54
C MET A 296 0.17 -2.94 -13.04
N VAL A 297 -0.86 -3.33 -13.80
CA VAL A 297 -0.94 -4.68 -14.39
C VAL A 297 0.21 -4.92 -15.37
N SER A 298 0.63 -3.92 -16.16
CA SER A 298 1.79 -4.05 -17.04
C SER A 298 3.11 -4.28 -16.30
N LEU A 299 3.14 -3.94 -15.02
CA LEU A 299 4.23 -4.21 -14.07
C LEU A 299 4.02 -5.49 -13.24
N ASP A 300 3.04 -6.32 -13.58
CA ASP A 300 2.65 -7.53 -12.84
C ASP A 300 2.11 -7.29 -11.42
N TYR A 301 1.77 -6.04 -11.07
CA TYR A 301 1.05 -5.75 -9.83
C TYR A 301 -0.42 -6.17 -9.92
N VAL A 302 -1.00 -6.51 -8.78
CA VAL A 302 -2.42 -6.87 -8.68
C VAL A 302 -3.22 -5.59 -8.39
N PRO A 303 -4.08 -5.12 -9.32
CA PRO A 303 -4.85 -3.90 -9.15
C PRO A 303 -5.95 -4.10 -8.11
N THR A 304 -6.39 -3.02 -7.45
CA THR A 304 -7.58 -3.04 -6.58
C THR A 304 -8.86 -2.65 -7.32
N ASN A 305 -8.76 -1.98 -8.45
CA ASN A 305 -9.91 -1.63 -9.29
C ASN A 305 -10.41 -2.86 -10.06
N THR A 306 -11.64 -3.29 -9.75
CA THR A 306 -12.25 -4.51 -10.30
C THR A 306 -12.59 -4.41 -11.80
N SER A 307 -12.55 -3.21 -12.38
CA SER A 307 -12.69 -3.01 -13.82
C SER A 307 -11.45 -3.45 -14.60
N VAL A 308 -10.32 -3.66 -13.93
CA VAL A 308 -9.06 -4.05 -14.55
C VAL A 308 -8.76 -5.51 -14.23
N PRO A 309 -8.50 -6.37 -15.23
CA PRO A 309 -8.22 -7.78 -15.00
C PRO A 309 -6.97 -8.00 -14.14
N SER A 310 -7.09 -8.85 -13.13
CA SER A 310 -5.96 -9.26 -12.28
C SER A 310 -5.01 -10.21 -13.01
N PRO A 311 -3.68 -10.05 -12.87
CA PRO A 311 -2.71 -11.04 -13.37
C PRO A 311 -2.74 -12.37 -12.61
N LEU A 312 -3.39 -12.42 -11.42
CA LEU A 312 -3.55 -13.60 -10.57
C LEU A 312 -4.95 -14.24 -10.72
N LYS A 313 -5.46 -14.29 -11.95
CA LYS A 313 -6.76 -14.91 -12.22
C LYS A 313 -6.79 -16.37 -11.72
N GLY A 314 -7.80 -16.67 -10.90
CA GLY A 314 -8.02 -18.03 -10.39
C GLY A 314 -7.26 -18.36 -9.08
N VAL A 315 -6.38 -17.50 -8.59
CA VAL A 315 -5.76 -17.66 -7.27
C VAL A 315 -6.69 -17.12 -6.19
N ARG A 316 -7.00 -17.97 -5.19
CA ARG A 316 -7.77 -17.53 -4.03
C ARG A 316 -6.89 -16.72 -3.09
N ILE A 317 -7.20 -15.44 -2.93
CA ILE A 317 -6.43 -14.49 -2.12
C ILE A 317 -7.12 -14.26 -0.77
N MET A 318 -6.34 -14.24 0.30
CA MET A 318 -6.73 -13.76 1.63
C MET A 318 -6.00 -12.45 1.92
N LEU A 319 -6.77 -11.38 2.04
CA LEU A 319 -6.22 -10.06 2.36
C LEU A 319 -5.99 -9.94 3.88
N THR A 320 -4.81 -9.45 4.27
CA THR A 320 -4.54 -9.10 5.68
C THR A 320 -5.39 -7.90 6.10
N ASP A 321 -5.83 -7.90 7.35
CA ASP A 321 -6.49 -6.73 7.95
C ASP A 321 -5.42 -5.71 8.37
N PRO A 322 -5.37 -4.52 7.76
CA PRO A 322 -4.34 -3.52 8.05
C PRO A 322 -4.42 -2.95 9.47
N ILE A 323 -5.62 -2.89 10.06
CA ILE A 323 -5.83 -2.43 11.44
C ILE A 323 -5.21 -3.44 12.40
N ARG A 324 -5.55 -4.71 12.23
CA ARG A 324 -5.02 -5.79 13.04
C ARG A 324 -3.51 -5.97 12.85
N SER A 325 -3.01 -5.86 11.62
CA SER A 325 -1.58 -5.91 11.32
C SER A 325 -0.81 -4.82 12.07
N LEU A 326 -1.37 -3.62 12.18
CA LEU A 326 -0.78 -2.52 12.95
C LEU A 326 -0.87 -2.78 14.47
N ASP A 327 -2.04 -3.13 14.97
CA ASP A 327 -2.29 -3.25 16.42
C ASP A 327 -1.55 -4.43 17.05
N GLU A 328 -1.37 -5.51 16.31
CA GLU A 328 -0.68 -6.72 16.77
C GLU A 328 0.76 -6.85 16.26
N ALA A 329 1.30 -5.80 15.60
CA ALA A 329 2.61 -5.84 14.93
C ALA A 329 3.75 -6.31 15.84
N GLU A 330 3.86 -5.76 17.04
CA GLU A 330 4.92 -6.12 18.01
C GLU A 330 4.80 -7.58 18.46
N LYS A 331 3.59 -8.02 18.78
CA LYS A 331 3.30 -9.42 19.18
C LYS A 331 3.72 -10.39 18.09
N TRP A 332 3.28 -10.16 16.84
CA TRP A 332 3.56 -11.08 15.75
C TRP A 332 5.00 -11.02 15.27
N SER A 333 5.65 -9.85 15.33
CA SER A 333 7.08 -9.73 15.09
C SER A 333 7.87 -10.56 16.09
N LYS A 334 7.55 -10.44 17.39
CA LYS A 334 8.21 -11.25 18.44
C LYS A 334 7.97 -12.74 18.25
N LEU A 335 6.73 -13.16 17.97
CA LEU A 335 6.41 -14.58 17.74
C LEU A 335 7.15 -15.13 16.51
N PHE A 336 7.24 -14.36 15.44
CA PHE A 336 7.96 -14.74 14.22
C PHE A 336 9.47 -14.89 14.50
N ASP A 337 10.06 -13.91 15.19
CA ASP A 337 11.46 -13.97 15.60
C ASP A 337 11.76 -15.19 16.47
N ASP A 338 10.95 -15.44 17.49
CA ASP A 338 11.17 -16.53 18.44
C ASP A 338 10.89 -17.92 17.83
N THR A 339 9.96 -18.00 16.89
CA THR A 339 9.54 -19.29 16.28
C THR A 339 10.37 -19.66 15.06
N VAL A 340 10.75 -18.68 14.24
CA VAL A 340 11.41 -18.90 12.94
C VAL A 340 12.82 -18.33 12.93
N ILE A 341 12.98 -17.01 13.10
CA ILE A 341 14.23 -16.32 12.75
C ILE A 341 15.39 -16.76 13.66
N LYS A 342 15.19 -16.71 14.98
CA LYS A 342 16.23 -17.10 15.96
C LYS A 342 16.57 -18.58 15.95
N LYS A 343 15.68 -19.43 15.44
CA LYS A 343 15.90 -20.89 15.35
C LYS A 343 16.51 -21.31 14.02
N ALA A 344 16.39 -20.47 12.99
CA ALA A 344 16.86 -20.77 11.64
C ALA A 344 18.41 -20.86 11.51
N GLY A 345 19.15 -20.31 12.43
CA GLY A 345 20.62 -20.31 12.46
C GLY A 345 21.26 -21.35 13.39
N ARG A 346 20.45 -22.28 13.93
CA ARG A 346 20.91 -23.38 14.83
C ARG A 346 20.80 -24.72 14.06
#